data_7dfe7ead707917f49a82e9b7a1c11881
#
_entry.id   7dfe7ead707917f49a82e9b7a1c11881
#
_cell.length_a   1.000
_cell.length_b   1.000
_cell.length_c   1.000
_cell.angle_alpha   90.00
_cell.angle_beta   90.00
_cell.angle_gamma   90.00
#
_symmetry.space_group_name_H-M   'P 1'
#
loop_
_entity.id
_entity.type
_entity.pdbx_description
1 polymer ?
#
loop_
_entity_poly.entity_id
_entity_poly.type
_entity_poly.pdbx_seq_one_letter_code
_entity_poly.pdbx_strand_id
1 'polypeptide(L)'
;MRADLLAPMPEIRILTVLRDKDGVVVRAAGSGSRRCPDCGTLSASCKGRYVRRLQDLSVQGLAVRLEVHVTRWRCRNPQCARQSFVERLEKSALPHARRTRRASELARLLGHVTGGRPAERLLHRLGIPQSDDTVVRIVKRGAAIRNKPALRVAGMDDWSWHQGRSYGTIVVDLERRQVVDVLRERSADMTAEWLEQHPEVEIVSRDRCGLYAQGACRGAPKARQVADRFHLLKNLRETIERQLSRSFSQAKVSAAPAESTGATMEAPADRNSHGRQPDLQRHRLLAREGRRAQWLERFDRVKALQHEGRSLTAIAKETSLNWRTVAKWTEWRELPERRSMNPKSTTPRKYETYLAPRWAEGFRTGRHLLPEIKKLGYTGSLTHLERLLSEWRRSGRGPCLASLDPDAGNRWSLAAMRVPPIAASYLCLKPRGLMTRQELATTTELKRAAPAFATIRQLAMRFRGILHGRDPDKLESWLDDAHRSGLYGLRRFAYTIRNDLAAVRNAITERWSNGQTEGQINRLKTLKRQMYGRAGTELLRARLLPFVHGQ
;
A
#
# COMPACT_ATOMS: atom_id res chain seq x y z
N MET A 1 51.22 -21.96 -20.18
CA MET A 1 49.86 -21.92 -19.61
C MET A 1 48.91 -21.74 -20.79
N ARG A 2 47.99 -22.68 -21.04
CA ARG A 2 47.05 -22.55 -22.16
C ARG A 2 46.13 -21.36 -21.89
N ALA A 3 46.21 -20.35 -22.75
CA ALA A 3 45.43 -19.11 -22.64
C ALA A 3 43.88 -19.36 -22.63
N ASP A 4 43.48 -20.50 -23.20
CA ASP A 4 42.08 -20.92 -23.27
C ASP A 4 41.42 -21.20 -21.89
N LEU A 5 42.24 -21.51 -20.86
CA LEU A 5 41.79 -21.71 -19.50
C LEU A 5 41.41 -20.40 -18.78
N LEU A 6 41.93 -19.25 -19.26
CA LEU A 6 41.72 -17.95 -18.62
C LEU A 6 40.41 -17.28 -19.06
N ALA A 7 39.85 -17.67 -20.20
CA ALA A 7 38.62 -17.07 -20.70
C ALA A 7 37.89 -17.98 -21.70
N PRO A 8 37.15 -19.02 -21.25
CA PRO A 8 36.37 -19.88 -22.14
C PRO A 8 35.23 -19.08 -22.74
N MET A 9 35.43 -18.51 -23.90
CA MET A 9 34.42 -17.81 -24.69
C MET A 9 34.31 -18.47 -26.07
N PRO A 10 33.16 -19.08 -26.41
CA PRO A 10 33.07 -19.96 -27.59
C PRO A 10 33.27 -19.26 -28.94
N GLU A 11 33.20 -17.92 -28.97
CA GLU A 11 33.32 -17.12 -30.21
C GLU A 11 34.58 -16.22 -30.22
N ILE A 12 35.48 -16.43 -29.28
CA ILE A 12 36.66 -15.58 -29.11
C ILE A 12 37.89 -16.49 -28.93
N ARG A 13 38.85 -16.41 -29.85
CA ARG A 13 40.11 -17.10 -29.76
C ARG A 13 41.18 -16.14 -29.22
N ILE A 14 41.76 -16.43 -28.07
CA ILE A 14 42.80 -15.64 -27.44
C ILE A 14 44.10 -15.78 -28.28
N LEU A 15 44.74 -14.66 -28.57
CA LEU A 15 46.00 -14.58 -29.27
C LEU A 15 47.15 -14.30 -28.31
N THR A 16 47.01 -13.23 -27.49
CA THR A 16 48.03 -12.83 -26.51
C THR A 16 47.40 -12.25 -25.27
N VAL A 17 48.07 -12.40 -24.14
CA VAL A 17 47.69 -11.80 -22.85
C VAL A 17 48.87 -10.94 -22.40
N LEU A 18 48.62 -9.66 -22.20
CA LEU A 18 49.60 -8.67 -21.80
C LEU A 18 49.21 -8.04 -20.49
N ARG A 19 50.15 -7.79 -19.60
CA ARG A 19 49.94 -6.99 -18.39
C ARG A 19 50.25 -5.53 -18.74
N ASP A 20 49.30 -4.65 -18.45
CA ASP A 20 49.43 -3.22 -18.60
C ASP A 20 49.47 -2.55 -17.22
N LYS A 21 49.83 -1.26 -17.14
CA LYS A 21 49.81 -0.47 -15.89
C LYS A 21 48.44 -0.48 -15.20
N ASP A 22 47.37 -0.50 -16.00
CA ASP A 22 45.99 -0.40 -15.55
C ASP A 22 45.27 -1.76 -15.45
N GLY A 23 45.94 -2.88 -15.75
CA GLY A 23 45.30 -4.20 -15.69
C GLY A 23 45.87 -5.21 -16.69
N VAL A 24 44.96 -6.03 -17.25
CA VAL A 24 45.30 -7.08 -18.23
C VAL A 24 44.61 -6.77 -19.56
N VAL A 25 45.40 -6.74 -20.64
CA VAL A 25 44.89 -6.62 -22.00
C VAL A 25 44.98 -7.98 -22.69
N VAL A 26 43.83 -8.49 -23.10
CA VAL A 26 43.72 -9.75 -23.85
C VAL A 26 43.42 -9.42 -25.31
N ARG A 27 44.39 -9.67 -26.20
CA ARG A 27 44.17 -9.59 -27.64
C ARG A 27 43.62 -10.89 -28.15
N ALA A 28 42.55 -10.81 -28.93
CA ALA A 28 41.81 -11.97 -29.40
C ALA A 28 41.30 -11.79 -30.82
N ALA A 29 41.04 -12.88 -31.52
CA ALA A 29 40.30 -12.90 -32.78
C ALA A 29 38.88 -13.39 -32.59
N GLY A 30 37.95 -12.75 -33.24
CA GLY A 30 36.56 -13.26 -33.34
C GLY A 30 36.53 -14.55 -34.16
N SER A 31 35.71 -15.49 -33.73
CA SER A 31 35.37 -16.72 -34.45
C SER A 31 33.86 -16.89 -34.56
N GLY A 32 33.14 -15.77 -34.59
CA GLY A 32 31.68 -15.73 -34.64
C GLY A 32 31.07 -16.01 -36.01
N SER A 33 29.77 -15.87 -36.08
CA SER A 33 29.00 -16.16 -37.28
C SER A 33 29.29 -15.21 -38.43
N ARG A 34 29.54 -15.78 -39.63
CA ARG A 34 29.68 -15.05 -40.89
C ARG A 34 28.37 -14.95 -41.67
N ARG A 35 27.25 -15.23 -41.05
CA ARG A 35 25.91 -15.15 -41.66
C ARG A 35 25.35 -13.73 -41.60
N CYS A 36 24.79 -13.29 -42.72
CA CYS A 36 24.08 -12.02 -42.75
C CYS A 36 22.88 -12.04 -41.75
N PRO A 37 22.77 -11.06 -40.88
CA PRO A 37 21.67 -11.07 -39.87
C PRO A 37 20.29 -10.91 -40.46
N ASP A 38 20.13 -10.38 -41.69
CA ASP A 38 18.84 -10.12 -42.29
C ASP A 38 18.41 -11.27 -43.22
N CYS A 39 19.30 -11.82 -44.04
CA CYS A 39 18.96 -12.88 -45.02
C CYS A 39 19.59 -14.25 -44.71
N GLY A 40 20.40 -14.38 -43.65
CA GLY A 40 21.03 -15.65 -43.27
C GLY A 40 22.15 -16.14 -44.18
N THR A 41 22.41 -15.48 -45.32
CA THR A 41 23.43 -15.92 -46.33
C THR A 41 24.83 -15.90 -45.72
N LEU A 42 25.57 -16.98 -45.87
CA LEU A 42 26.97 -17.09 -45.46
C LEU A 42 27.85 -16.26 -46.36
N SER A 43 28.76 -15.45 -45.79
CA SER A 43 29.70 -14.64 -46.57
C SER A 43 31.16 -15.06 -46.34
N ALA A 44 31.90 -15.16 -47.45
CA ALA A 44 33.35 -15.30 -47.48
C ALA A 44 34.05 -13.99 -47.88
N SER A 45 33.31 -12.93 -48.27
CA SER A 45 33.84 -11.67 -48.79
C SER A 45 34.12 -10.69 -47.65
N CYS A 46 35.35 -10.56 -47.27
CA CYS A 46 35.81 -9.59 -46.27
C CYS A 46 35.72 -8.16 -46.84
N LYS A 47 35.08 -7.23 -46.07
CA LYS A 47 35.08 -5.79 -46.37
C LYS A 47 36.15 -5.01 -45.59
N GLY A 48 36.52 -5.53 -44.43
CA GLY A 48 37.50 -4.88 -43.55
C GLY A 48 37.55 -5.54 -42.18
N ARG A 49 38.45 -5.06 -41.33
CA ARG A 49 38.63 -5.53 -39.96
C ARG A 49 38.70 -4.35 -39.01
N TYR A 50 38.25 -4.51 -37.76
CA TYR A 50 38.40 -3.51 -36.70
C TYR A 50 38.48 -4.17 -35.34
N VAL A 51 38.93 -3.43 -34.34
CA VAL A 51 39.08 -3.92 -32.97
C VAL A 51 37.89 -3.49 -32.14
N ARG A 52 37.17 -4.47 -31.56
CA ARG A 52 36.18 -4.22 -30.49
C ARG A 52 36.88 -4.26 -29.15
N ARG A 53 36.72 -3.19 -28.37
CA ARG A 53 37.23 -3.14 -27.01
C ARG A 53 36.07 -3.48 -26.05
N LEU A 54 36.23 -4.56 -25.27
CA LEU A 54 35.23 -5.05 -24.34
C LEU A 54 35.85 -5.16 -22.94
N GLN A 55 35.14 -4.65 -21.94
CA GLN A 55 35.45 -4.94 -20.53
C GLN A 55 34.97 -6.35 -20.20
N ASP A 56 35.80 -7.13 -19.52
CA ASP A 56 35.47 -8.48 -19.07
C ASP A 56 35.56 -8.61 -17.55
N LEU A 57 35.32 -9.81 -17.03
CA LEU A 57 35.54 -10.12 -15.61
C LEU A 57 37.02 -9.91 -15.29
N SER A 58 37.32 -9.41 -14.10
CA SER A 58 38.66 -9.23 -13.61
C SER A 58 39.37 -10.55 -13.35
N VAL A 59 40.70 -10.52 -13.43
CA VAL A 59 41.57 -11.63 -13.06
C VAL A 59 42.44 -11.17 -11.88
N GLN A 60 42.35 -11.87 -10.75
CA GLN A 60 43.08 -11.53 -9.52
C GLN A 60 42.88 -10.07 -9.07
N GLY A 61 41.68 -9.52 -9.25
CA GLY A 61 41.38 -8.12 -8.89
C GLY A 61 41.82 -7.08 -9.92
N LEU A 62 42.55 -7.49 -10.98
CA LEU A 62 42.97 -6.61 -12.06
C LEU A 62 41.91 -6.51 -13.15
N ALA A 63 41.62 -5.30 -13.61
CA ALA A 63 40.67 -5.08 -14.70
C ALA A 63 41.15 -5.76 -15.99
N VAL A 64 40.20 -6.41 -16.70
CA VAL A 64 40.52 -7.08 -17.99
C VAL A 64 39.82 -6.34 -19.13
N ARG A 65 40.65 -5.95 -20.13
CA ARG A 65 40.20 -5.38 -21.39
C ARG A 65 40.47 -6.35 -22.53
N LEU A 66 39.38 -6.80 -23.19
CA LEU A 66 39.51 -7.60 -24.41
C LEU A 66 39.60 -6.70 -25.63
N GLU A 67 40.60 -6.89 -26.45
CA GLU A 67 40.77 -6.29 -27.77
C GLU A 67 40.49 -7.37 -28.83
N VAL A 68 39.23 -7.46 -29.28
CA VAL A 68 38.78 -8.51 -30.18
C VAL A 68 38.84 -8.00 -31.62
N HIS A 69 39.70 -8.58 -32.44
CA HIS A 69 39.71 -8.34 -33.87
C HIS A 69 38.53 -9.03 -34.53
N VAL A 70 37.56 -8.25 -35.02
CA VAL A 70 36.37 -8.72 -35.70
C VAL A 70 36.38 -8.33 -37.18
N THR A 71 35.76 -9.18 -37.99
CA THR A 71 35.70 -9.00 -39.45
C THR A 71 34.37 -8.38 -39.85
N ARG A 72 34.42 -7.42 -40.77
CA ARG A 72 33.24 -6.90 -41.45
C ARG A 72 33.11 -7.62 -42.80
N TRP A 73 31.97 -8.22 -43.04
CA TRP A 73 31.64 -9.02 -44.22
C TRP A 73 30.74 -8.26 -45.18
N ARG A 74 30.81 -8.55 -46.49
CA ARG A 74 29.85 -8.06 -47.50
C ARG A 74 28.75 -9.08 -47.67
N CYS A 75 27.49 -8.65 -47.66
CA CYS A 75 26.38 -9.49 -48.05
C CYS A 75 26.38 -9.62 -49.58
N ARG A 76 26.42 -10.85 -50.08
CA ARG A 76 26.43 -11.14 -51.52
C ARG A 76 25.09 -11.56 -52.06
N ASN A 77 24.02 -11.54 -51.22
CA ASN A 77 22.68 -11.76 -51.70
C ASN A 77 22.13 -10.49 -52.37
N PRO A 78 21.85 -10.49 -53.68
CA PRO A 78 21.39 -9.31 -54.39
C PRO A 78 20.01 -8.85 -53.97
N GLN A 79 19.20 -9.73 -53.38
CA GLN A 79 17.86 -9.41 -52.85
C GLN A 79 17.90 -8.85 -51.41
N CYS A 80 19.06 -8.78 -50.78
CA CYS A 80 19.21 -8.29 -49.40
C CYS A 80 19.54 -6.80 -49.39
N ALA A 81 18.75 -6.01 -48.67
CA ALA A 81 19.00 -4.59 -48.52
C ALA A 81 20.30 -4.29 -47.76
N ARG A 82 20.80 -5.25 -46.98
CA ARG A 82 22.04 -5.11 -46.20
C ARG A 82 23.26 -5.40 -47.06
N GLN A 83 24.05 -4.38 -47.31
CA GLN A 83 25.27 -4.52 -48.09
C GLN A 83 26.47 -5.10 -47.30
N SER A 84 26.51 -4.87 -45.99
CA SER A 84 27.59 -5.37 -45.15
C SER A 84 27.17 -5.54 -43.69
N PHE A 85 27.81 -6.46 -43.01
CA PHE A 85 27.56 -6.76 -41.60
C PHE A 85 28.87 -7.09 -40.89
N VAL A 86 28.85 -6.99 -39.56
CA VAL A 86 29.98 -7.32 -38.70
C VAL A 86 29.75 -8.73 -38.16
N GLU A 87 30.84 -9.46 -38.06
CA GLU A 87 30.90 -10.73 -37.34
C GLU A 87 30.25 -10.61 -35.96
N ARG A 88 29.31 -11.46 -35.68
CA ARG A 88 28.55 -11.43 -34.44
C ARG A 88 29.12 -12.38 -33.42
N LEU A 89 29.30 -11.88 -32.20
CA LEU A 89 29.78 -12.60 -31.01
C LEU A 89 28.60 -12.79 -30.04
N GLU A 90 27.51 -13.40 -30.49
CA GLU A 90 26.22 -13.38 -29.76
C GLU A 90 26.31 -14.02 -28.38
N LYS A 91 27.11 -15.07 -28.24
CA LYS A 91 27.32 -15.74 -26.95
C LYS A 91 28.26 -14.97 -26.03
N SER A 92 29.16 -14.17 -26.56
CA SER A 92 30.19 -13.46 -25.81
C SER A 92 29.85 -12.00 -25.53
N ALA A 93 29.33 -11.26 -26.51
CA ALA A 93 28.97 -9.84 -26.37
C ALA A 93 27.89 -9.41 -27.36
N LEU A 94 26.84 -8.75 -26.90
CA LEU A 94 25.79 -8.20 -27.75
C LEU A 94 26.34 -7.17 -28.75
N PRO A 95 25.64 -6.94 -29.88
CA PRO A 95 26.00 -5.85 -30.81
C PRO A 95 26.12 -4.53 -30.04
N HIS A 96 27.17 -3.75 -30.40
CA HIS A 96 27.50 -2.45 -29.78
C HIS A 96 27.76 -2.47 -28.26
N ALA A 97 27.76 -3.64 -27.60
CA ALA A 97 28.11 -3.72 -26.19
C ALA A 97 29.61 -3.36 -25.98
N ARG A 98 29.87 -2.66 -24.88
CA ARG A 98 31.25 -2.34 -24.40
C ARG A 98 31.74 -3.33 -23.35
N ARG A 99 30.98 -4.42 -23.09
CA ARG A 99 31.24 -5.43 -22.07
C ARG A 99 30.86 -6.80 -22.59
N THR A 100 31.50 -7.81 -22.03
CA THR A 100 31.08 -9.20 -22.24
C THR A 100 29.74 -9.47 -21.56
N ARG A 101 29.00 -10.49 -22.02
CA ARG A 101 27.77 -10.92 -21.40
C ARG A 101 27.98 -11.26 -19.92
N ARG A 102 29.03 -12.03 -19.58
CA ARG A 102 29.33 -12.43 -18.20
C ARG A 102 29.63 -11.24 -17.27
N ALA A 103 30.36 -10.23 -17.73
CA ALA A 103 30.59 -9.01 -16.96
C ALA A 103 29.32 -8.19 -16.77
N SER A 104 28.45 -8.14 -17.78
CA SER A 104 27.13 -7.50 -17.69
C SER A 104 26.19 -8.24 -16.76
N GLU A 105 26.24 -9.57 -16.73
CA GLU A 105 25.41 -10.40 -15.85
C GLU A 105 25.82 -10.25 -14.39
N LEU A 106 27.14 -10.24 -14.09
CA LEU A 106 27.62 -9.95 -12.74
C LEU A 106 27.18 -8.55 -12.27
N ALA A 107 27.31 -7.54 -13.14
CA ALA A 107 26.84 -6.19 -12.82
C ALA A 107 25.32 -6.15 -12.58
N ARG A 108 24.53 -6.91 -13.36
CA ARG A 108 23.09 -7.04 -13.19
C ARG A 108 22.75 -7.72 -11.86
N LEU A 109 23.43 -8.79 -11.51
CA LEU A 109 23.25 -9.51 -10.24
C LEU A 109 23.53 -8.59 -9.04
N LEU A 110 24.70 -7.95 -9.02
CA LEU A 110 25.07 -7.03 -7.95
C LEU A 110 24.09 -5.85 -7.86
N GLY A 111 23.72 -5.25 -8.99
CA GLY A 111 22.75 -4.16 -9.03
C GLY A 111 21.34 -4.59 -8.57
N HIS A 112 20.92 -5.82 -8.90
CA HIS A 112 19.66 -6.38 -8.45
C HIS A 112 19.63 -6.56 -6.93
N VAL A 113 20.70 -7.08 -6.34
CA VAL A 113 20.79 -7.36 -4.91
C VAL A 113 21.02 -6.09 -4.09
N THR A 114 21.94 -5.22 -4.50
CA THR A 114 22.39 -4.09 -3.67
C THR A 114 21.88 -2.72 -4.12
N GLY A 115 21.42 -2.57 -5.37
CA GLY A 115 21.07 -1.28 -5.98
C GLY A 115 22.22 -0.62 -6.71
N GLY A 116 22.05 0.62 -7.21
CA GLY A 116 23.02 1.31 -8.07
C GLY A 116 24.35 1.61 -7.38
N ARG A 117 24.38 2.58 -6.46
CA ARG A 117 25.62 3.05 -5.80
C ARG A 117 26.39 1.99 -5.02
N PRO A 118 25.75 1.09 -4.23
CA PRO A 118 26.51 0.01 -3.61
C PRO A 118 27.10 -0.96 -4.64
N ALA A 119 26.37 -1.30 -5.70
CA ALA A 119 26.88 -2.15 -6.76
C ALA A 119 28.04 -1.49 -7.52
N GLU A 120 27.98 -0.19 -7.80
CA GLU A 120 29.10 0.58 -8.38
C GLU A 120 30.37 0.42 -7.55
N ARG A 121 30.28 0.63 -6.24
CA ARG A 121 31.42 0.48 -5.32
C ARG A 121 32.00 -0.95 -5.32
N LEU A 122 31.10 -1.94 -5.29
CA LEU A 122 31.51 -3.35 -5.34
C LEU A 122 32.18 -3.69 -6.67
N LEU A 123 31.58 -3.27 -7.79
CA LEU A 123 32.14 -3.50 -9.14
C LEU A 123 33.51 -2.82 -9.32
N HIS A 124 33.66 -1.62 -8.78
CA HIS A 124 34.96 -0.93 -8.80
C HIS A 124 36.04 -1.73 -8.05
N ARG A 125 35.71 -2.21 -6.84
CA ARG A 125 36.63 -3.07 -6.05
C ARG A 125 36.92 -4.40 -6.74
N LEU A 126 35.98 -4.91 -7.52
CA LEU A 126 36.16 -6.13 -8.31
C LEU A 126 36.92 -5.90 -9.62
N GLY A 127 37.42 -4.70 -9.92
CA GLY A 127 38.13 -4.39 -11.19
C GLY A 127 37.20 -4.35 -12.42
N ILE A 128 35.89 -4.12 -12.23
CA ILE A 128 34.88 -4.01 -13.29
C ILE A 128 34.17 -2.67 -13.15
N PRO A 129 34.86 -1.52 -13.26
CA PRO A 129 34.27 -0.21 -12.94
C PRO A 129 33.06 0.11 -13.82
N GLN A 130 31.95 0.48 -13.18
CA GLN A 130 30.72 0.89 -13.83
C GLN A 130 30.02 1.92 -12.96
N SER A 131 29.42 2.94 -13.57
CA SER A 131 28.62 3.92 -12.87
C SER A 131 27.30 3.33 -12.38
N ASP A 132 26.76 3.90 -11.29
CA ASP A 132 25.47 3.54 -10.71
C ASP A 132 24.31 3.63 -11.73
N ASP A 133 24.28 4.65 -12.58
CA ASP A 133 23.28 4.80 -13.65
C ASP A 133 23.35 3.65 -14.67
N THR A 134 24.57 3.21 -15.00
CA THR A 134 24.75 2.07 -15.91
C THR A 134 24.23 0.79 -15.26
N VAL A 135 24.53 0.56 -14.00
CA VAL A 135 24.04 -0.59 -13.23
C VAL A 135 22.51 -0.58 -13.17
N VAL A 136 21.90 0.55 -12.81
CA VAL A 136 20.44 0.70 -12.76
C VAL A 136 19.80 0.41 -14.12
N ARG A 137 20.40 0.89 -15.21
CA ARG A 137 19.93 0.63 -16.58
C ARG A 137 19.99 -0.85 -16.95
N ILE A 138 21.07 -1.53 -16.58
CA ILE A 138 21.24 -2.99 -16.80
C ILE A 138 20.17 -3.77 -16.02
N VAL A 139 19.92 -3.42 -14.76
CA VAL A 139 18.89 -4.06 -13.93
C VAL A 139 17.49 -3.90 -14.54
N LYS A 140 17.13 -2.68 -14.94
CA LYS A 140 15.83 -2.40 -15.58
C LYS A 140 15.64 -3.17 -16.89
N ARG A 141 16.66 -3.20 -17.76
CA ARG A 141 16.62 -3.95 -19.03
C ARG A 141 16.46 -5.45 -18.80
N GLY A 142 17.20 -6.01 -17.85
CA GLY A 142 17.09 -7.44 -17.53
C GLY A 142 15.71 -7.86 -17.00
N ALA A 143 15.00 -6.96 -16.34
CA ALA A 143 13.62 -7.21 -15.91
C ALA A 143 12.59 -7.18 -17.05
N ALA A 144 12.88 -6.43 -18.13
CA ALA A 144 11.98 -6.34 -19.29
C ALA A 144 12.03 -7.59 -20.21
N ILE A 145 13.16 -8.31 -20.24
CA ILE A 145 13.40 -9.47 -21.14
C ILE A 145 12.99 -10.78 -20.42
N ARG A 146 11.84 -10.82 -19.81
CA ARG A 146 11.45 -11.98 -19.01
C ARG A 146 10.47 -12.87 -19.76
N ASN A 147 10.79 -14.14 -19.88
CA ASN A 147 9.79 -15.15 -20.23
C ASN A 147 8.88 -15.32 -19.00
N LYS A 148 7.62 -14.91 -19.08
CA LYS A 148 6.65 -15.00 -17.98
C LYS A 148 6.02 -16.39 -18.04
N PRO A 149 6.22 -17.25 -17.04
CA PRO A 149 5.48 -18.50 -16.98
C PRO A 149 3.99 -18.21 -16.77
N ALA A 150 3.13 -19.08 -17.31
CA ALA A 150 1.69 -18.96 -17.11
C ALA A 150 1.33 -18.88 -15.63
N LEU A 151 0.49 -17.91 -15.28
CA LEU A 151 0.07 -17.60 -13.92
C LEU A 151 -1.37 -18.10 -13.69
N ARG A 152 -1.53 -19.15 -12.92
CA ARG A 152 -2.83 -19.72 -12.62
C ARG A 152 -3.48 -19.13 -11.35
N VAL A 153 -2.68 -18.87 -10.31
CA VAL A 153 -3.16 -18.39 -9.01
C VAL A 153 -2.46 -17.10 -8.62
N ALA A 154 -3.17 -15.98 -8.74
CA ALA A 154 -2.68 -14.65 -8.43
C ALA A 154 -3.07 -14.20 -7.01
N GLY A 155 -2.11 -13.78 -6.21
CA GLY A 155 -2.32 -13.04 -4.97
C GLY A 155 -2.15 -11.55 -5.22
N MET A 156 -3.14 -10.75 -4.84
CA MET A 156 -3.12 -9.29 -4.99
C MET A 156 -3.30 -8.60 -3.65
N ASP A 157 -2.48 -7.57 -3.40
CA ASP A 157 -2.58 -6.78 -2.17
C ASP A 157 -1.99 -5.38 -2.37
N ASP A 158 -2.29 -4.46 -1.46
CA ASP A 158 -1.81 -3.10 -1.55
C ASP A 158 -0.49 -2.86 -0.79
N TRP A 159 0.25 -1.90 -1.27
CA TRP A 159 1.42 -1.40 -0.58
C TRP A 159 1.52 0.12 -0.70
N SER A 160 2.04 0.79 0.32
CA SER A 160 2.10 2.25 0.36
C SER A 160 3.38 2.80 -0.24
N TRP A 161 3.24 3.70 -1.22
CA TRP A 161 4.33 4.55 -1.71
C TRP A 161 4.69 5.64 -0.70
N HIS A 162 3.69 6.42 -0.31
CA HIS A 162 3.76 7.45 0.71
C HIS A 162 2.63 7.18 1.69
N GLN A 163 2.99 6.96 2.96
CA GLN A 163 2.02 6.60 3.98
C GLN A 163 0.82 7.57 3.99
N GLY A 164 -0.38 7.01 3.77
CA GLY A 164 -1.63 7.77 3.75
C GLY A 164 -1.92 8.57 2.47
N ARG A 165 -1.03 8.57 1.44
CA ARG A 165 -1.20 9.40 0.23
C ARG A 165 -1.32 8.61 -1.07
N SER A 166 -0.48 7.63 -1.28
CA SER A 166 -0.47 6.83 -2.52
C SER A 166 -0.16 5.37 -2.26
N TYR A 167 -0.88 4.52 -2.97
CA TYR A 167 -0.79 3.07 -2.87
C TYR A 167 -0.59 2.47 -4.25
N GLY A 168 0.19 1.39 -4.32
CA GLY A 168 0.31 0.53 -5.49
C GLY A 168 -0.20 -0.87 -5.18
N THR A 169 -0.22 -1.74 -6.19
CA THR A 169 -0.62 -3.14 -6.06
C THR A 169 0.58 -4.04 -6.34
N ILE A 170 0.75 -5.07 -5.53
CA ILE A 170 1.69 -6.16 -5.80
C ILE A 170 0.92 -7.38 -6.28
N VAL A 171 1.45 -8.06 -7.28
CA VAL A 171 0.92 -9.32 -7.78
C VAL A 171 1.93 -10.43 -7.55
N VAL A 172 1.48 -11.50 -6.93
CA VAL A 172 2.30 -12.65 -6.51
C VAL A 172 1.72 -13.94 -7.09
N ASP A 173 2.56 -14.74 -7.69
CA ASP A 173 2.26 -16.13 -8.00
C ASP A 173 2.25 -16.94 -6.70
N LEU A 174 1.08 -17.36 -6.26
CA LEU A 174 0.92 -18.09 -5.00
C LEU A 174 1.39 -19.55 -5.09
N GLU A 175 1.48 -20.11 -6.29
CA GLU A 175 2.01 -21.46 -6.50
C GLU A 175 3.54 -21.47 -6.41
N ARG A 176 4.20 -20.53 -7.11
CA ARG A 176 5.67 -20.40 -7.13
C ARG A 176 6.20 -19.51 -6.00
N ARG A 177 5.33 -18.83 -5.28
CA ARG A 177 5.65 -17.89 -4.18
C ARG A 177 6.57 -16.75 -4.63
N GLN A 178 6.37 -16.25 -5.86
CA GLN A 178 7.21 -15.24 -6.48
C GLN A 178 6.40 -14.04 -6.91
N VAL A 179 7.02 -12.85 -6.83
CA VAL A 179 6.41 -11.63 -7.37
C VAL A 179 6.40 -11.71 -8.89
N VAL A 180 5.23 -11.49 -9.46
CA VAL A 180 4.98 -11.43 -10.91
C VAL A 180 5.02 -10.01 -11.41
N ASP A 181 4.40 -9.10 -10.66
CA ASP A 181 4.34 -7.70 -11.04
C ASP A 181 4.16 -6.74 -9.85
N VAL A 182 4.43 -5.45 -10.11
CA VAL A 182 4.18 -4.34 -9.18
C VAL A 182 3.53 -3.21 -9.99
N LEU A 183 2.26 -2.97 -9.72
CA LEU A 183 1.46 -1.94 -10.37
C LEU A 183 1.60 -0.61 -9.62
N ARG A 184 1.51 0.49 -10.35
CA ARG A 184 1.73 1.84 -9.80
C ARG A 184 0.61 2.30 -8.88
N GLU A 185 -0.60 1.82 -9.11
CA GLU A 185 -1.81 2.30 -8.43
C GLU A 185 -2.62 1.15 -7.84
N ARG A 186 -3.41 1.50 -6.84
CA ARG A 186 -4.46 0.67 -6.30
C ARG A 186 -5.81 1.14 -6.86
N SER A 187 -6.13 0.73 -8.08
CA SER A 187 -7.39 1.05 -8.75
C SER A 187 -8.05 -0.21 -9.33
N ALA A 188 -9.36 -0.15 -9.54
CA ALA A 188 -10.10 -1.22 -10.20
C ALA A 188 -9.69 -1.34 -11.68
N ASP A 189 -9.44 -0.21 -12.33
CA ASP A 189 -9.09 -0.16 -13.75
C ASP A 189 -7.71 -0.80 -13.99
N MET A 190 -6.69 -0.41 -13.25
CA MET A 190 -5.36 -1.00 -13.35
C MET A 190 -5.36 -2.51 -13.06
N THR A 191 -6.19 -2.94 -12.10
CA THR A 191 -6.34 -4.37 -11.78
C THR A 191 -7.02 -5.12 -12.92
N ALA A 192 -8.06 -4.54 -13.51
CA ALA A 192 -8.76 -5.12 -14.65
C ALA A 192 -7.85 -5.23 -15.88
N GLU A 193 -7.20 -4.15 -16.30
CA GLU A 193 -6.26 -4.13 -17.42
C GLU A 193 -5.13 -5.16 -17.26
N TRP A 194 -4.61 -5.29 -16.05
CA TRP A 194 -3.57 -6.28 -15.79
C TRP A 194 -4.10 -7.71 -15.92
N LEU A 195 -5.29 -8.00 -15.40
CA LEU A 195 -5.92 -9.33 -15.48
C LEU A 195 -6.34 -9.69 -16.90
N GLU A 196 -6.81 -8.74 -17.70
CA GLU A 196 -7.12 -8.92 -19.12
C GLU A 196 -5.90 -9.39 -19.95
N GLN A 197 -4.69 -8.94 -19.54
CA GLN A 197 -3.43 -9.37 -20.14
C GLN A 197 -2.96 -10.75 -19.63
N HIS A 198 -3.66 -11.35 -18.66
CA HIS A 198 -3.34 -12.64 -18.05
C HIS A 198 -4.58 -13.55 -17.99
N PRO A 199 -5.14 -13.94 -19.16
CA PRO A 199 -6.37 -14.74 -19.24
C PRO A 199 -6.23 -16.14 -18.65
N GLU A 200 -5.01 -16.59 -18.40
CA GLU A 200 -4.67 -17.86 -17.75
C GLU A 200 -4.94 -17.89 -16.24
N VAL A 201 -5.30 -16.73 -15.63
CA VAL A 201 -5.57 -16.65 -14.19
C VAL A 201 -6.93 -17.27 -13.87
N GLU A 202 -6.90 -18.37 -13.11
CA GLU A 202 -8.09 -19.10 -12.65
C GLU A 202 -8.56 -18.65 -11.26
N ILE A 203 -7.61 -18.21 -10.39
CA ILE A 203 -7.89 -17.83 -9.01
C ILE A 203 -7.21 -16.50 -8.69
N VAL A 204 -8.00 -15.58 -8.11
CA VAL A 204 -7.51 -14.30 -7.59
C VAL A 204 -7.73 -14.27 -6.07
N SER A 205 -6.65 -14.42 -5.30
CA SER A 205 -6.67 -14.20 -3.85
C SER A 205 -6.42 -12.71 -3.56
N ARG A 206 -7.32 -12.07 -2.82
CA ARG A 206 -7.30 -10.63 -2.59
C ARG A 206 -7.76 -10.23 -1.20
N ASP A 207 -7.34 -9.04 -0.77
CA ASP A 207 -8.00 -8.36 0.34
C ASP A 207 -9.46 -8.02 -0.05
N ARG A 208 -10.29 -7.80 0.94
CA ARG A 208 -11.69 -7.39 0.77
C ARG A 208 -11.85 -5.92 0.35
N CYS A 209 -10.84 -5.35 -0.31
CA CYS A 209 -10.94 -4.04 -0.95
C CYS A 209 -11.90 -4.12 -2.14
N GLY A 210 -12.93 -3.28 -2.14
CA GLY A 210 -13.91 -3.26 -3.23
C GLY A 210 -13.30 -3.01 -4.61
N LEU A 211 -12.17 -2.31 -4.68
CA LEU A 211 -11.45 -2.02 -5.93
C LEU A 211 -10.89 -3.29 -6.57
N TYR A 212 -10.30 -4.19 -5.76
CA TYR A 212 -9.81 -5.48 -6.28
C TYR A 212 -10.94 -6.41 -6.70
N ALA A 213 -12.06 -6.39 -5.95
CA ALA A 213 -13.25 -7.15 -6.32
C ALA A 213 -13.80 -6.71 -7.68
N GLN A 214 -13.95 -5.39 -7.89
CA GLN A 214 -14.42 -4.81 -9.15
C GLN A 214 -13.45 -5.08 -10.29
N GLY A 215 -12.14 -4.88 -10.07
CA GLY A 215 -11.11 -5.13 -11.07
C GLY A 215 -11.08 -6.60 -11.50
N ALA A 216 -11.18 -7.54 -10.56
CA ALA A 216 -11.21 -8.96 -10.85
C ALA A 216 -12.50 -9.40 -11.60
N CYS A 217 -13.66 -8.83 -11.23
CA CYS A 217 -14.91 -9.10 -11.97
C CYS A 217 -14.85 -8.63 -13.42
N ARG A 218 -14.16 -7.52 -13.71
CA ARG A 218 -14.04 -6.96 -15.06
C ARG A 218 -12.96 -7.64 -15.88
N GLY A 219 -11.75 -7.76 -15.32
CA GLY A 219 -10.57 -8.23 -16.05
C GLY A 219 -10.44 -9.75 -16.11
N ALA A 220 -11.00 -10.48 -15.13
CA ALA A 220 -10.99 -11.95 -15.11
C ALA A 220 -12.34 -12.50 -14.62
N PRO A 221 -13.44 -12.34 -15.37
CA PRO A 221 -14.79 -12.70 -14.92
C PRO A 221 -14.98 -14.19 -14.64
N LYS A 222 -14.15 -15.04 -15.24
CA LYS A 222 -14.16 -16.49 -15.03
C LYS A 222 -13.33 -16.93 -13.83
N ALA A 223 -12.44 -16.08 -13.33
CA ALA A 223 -11.57 -16.41 -12.22
C ALA A 223 -12.35 -16.43 -10.88
N ARG A 224 -12.06 -17.44 -10.05
CA ARG A 224 -12.62 -17.54 -8.71
C ARG A 224 -11.90 -16.56 -7.78
N GLN A 225 -12.66 -15.67 -7.15
CA GLN A 225 -12.11 -14.75 -6.16
C GLN A 225 -12.09 -15.41 -4.79
N VAL A 226 -10.97 -15.27 -4.08
CA VAL A 226 -10.75 -15.82 -2.74
C VAL A 226 -10.41 -14.67 -1.79
N ALA A 227 -11.23 -14.45 -0.76
CA ALA A 227 -10.97 -13.44 0.25
C ALA A 227 -9.81 -13.87 1.17
N ASP A 228 -8.94 -12.95 1.53
CA ASP A 228 -7.84 -13.27 2.43
C ASP A 228 -8.33 -13.53 3.87
N ARG A 229 -8.03 -14.73 4.37
CA ARG A 229 -8.42 -15.17 5.72
C ARG A 229 -7.80 -14.34 6.84
N PHE A 230 -6.57 -13.86 6.66
CA PHE A 230 -5.91 -12.99 7.63
C PHE A 230 -6.67 -11.66 7.76
N HIS A 231 -6.98 -11.03 6.63
CA HIS A 231 -7.74 -9.78 6.61
C HIS A 231 -9.18 -9.96 7.13
N LEU A 232 -9.82 -11.10 6.91
CA LEU A 232 -11.12 -11.41 7.52
C LEU A 232 -11.05 -11.41 9.04
N LEU A 233 -10.07 -12.11 9.62
CA LEU A 233 -9.88 -12.17 11.09
C LEU A 233 -9.43 -10.82 11.67
N LYS A 234 -8.58 -10.09 10.97
CA LYS A 234 -8.16 -8.73 11.34
C LYS A 234 -9.35 -7.77 11.39
N ASN A 235 -10.19 -7.78 10.34
CA ASN A 235 -11.38 -6.94 10.27
C ASN A 235 -12.41 -7.28 11.37
N LEU A 236 -12.57 -8.57 11.69
CA LEU A 236 -13.37 -9.00 12.82
C LEU A 236 -12.81 -8.48 14.15
N ARG A 237 -11.49 -8.61 14.39
CA ARG A 237 -10.84 -8.09 15.60
C ARG A 237 -11.05 -6.59 15.77
N GLU A 238 -10.81 -5.81 14.71
CA GLU A 238 -11.00 -4.36 14.72
C GLU A 238 -12.47 -3.96 14.94
N THR A 239 -13.38 -4.78 14.44
CA THR A 239 -14.82 -4.60 14.69
C THR A 239 -15.18 -4.86 16.15
N ILE A 240 -14.64 -5.93 16.74
CA ILE A 240 -14.79 -6.25 18.16
C ILE A 240 -14.18 -5.14 19.02
N GLU A 241 -12.97 -4.69 18.72
CA GLU A 241 -12.30 -3.59 19.44
C GLU A 241 -13.18 -2.33 19.46
N ARG A 242 -13.72 -1.93 18.30
CA ARG A 242 -14.63 -0.78 18.20
C ARG A 242 -15.94 -0.98 18.97
N GLN A 243 -16.48 -2.19 18.96
CA GLN A 243 -17.69 -2.54 19.74
C GLN A 243 -17.42 -2.42 21.24
N LEU A 244 -16.32 -3.02 21.73
CA LEU A 244 -15.92 -2.95 23.13
C LEU A 244 -15.61 -1.52 23.58
N SER A 245 -14.92 -0.73 22.76
CA SER A 245 -14.63 0.68 23.05
C SER A 245 -15.91 1.50 23.23
N ARG A 246 -16.94 1.26 22.42
CA ARG A 246 -18.26 1.92 22.55
C ARG A 246 -18.97 1.51 23.83
N SER A 247 -19.03 0.19 24.08
CA SER A 247 -19.68 -0.35 25.27
C SER A 247 -19.02 0.15 26.56
N PHE A 248 -17.68 0.22 26.60
CA PHE A 248 -16.95 0.77 27.75
C PHE A 248 -17.20 2.27 27.95
N SER A 249 -17.30 3.04 26.87
CA SER A 249 -17.62 4.47 26.96
C SER A 249 -19.03 4.71 27.45
N GLN A 250 -20.01 3.92 27.02
CA GLN A 250 -21.40 3.99 27.47
C GLN A 250 -21.51 3.65 28.96
N ALA A 251 -20.87 2.57 29.40
CA ALA A 251 -20.91 2.16 30.78
C ALA A 251 -20.24 3.17 31.74
N LYS A 252 -19.19 3.90 31.31
CA LYS A 252 -18.61 4.99 32.08
C LYS A 252 -19.56 6.18 32.25
N VAL A 253 -20.36 6.49 31.24
CA VAL A 253 -21.34 7.58 31.30
C VAL A 253 -22.49 7.23 32.23
N SER A 254 -22.95 5.96 32.23
CA SER A 254 -24.05 5.51 33.09
C SER A 254 -23.65 5.25 34.55
N ALA A 255 -22.33 5.12 34.81
CA ALA A 255 -21.80 4.95 36.18
C ALA A 255 -21.40 6.26 36.87
N ALA A 256 -21.52 7.42 36.19
CA ALA A 256 -21.36 8.71 36.82
C ALA A 256 -22.55 9.00 37.74
N PRO A 257 -22.36 9.35 39.02
CA PRO A 257 -23.47 9.67 39.90
C PRO A 257 -24.24 10.88 39.35
N ALA A 258 -25.57 10.81 39.36
CA ALA A 258 -26.43 11.97 39.15
C ALA A 258 -26.17 12.92 40.32
N GLU A 259 -25.43 13.98 40.12
CA GLU A 259 -25.26 15.05 41.09
C GLU A 259 -26.62 15.71 41.30
N SER A 260 -27.15 15.52 42.51
CA SER A 260 -28.29 16.25 43.07
C SER A 260 -27.94 17.74 43.12
N THR A 261 -28.80 18.54 42.53
CA THR A 261 -28.85 19.99 42.70
C THR A 261 -29.07 20.34 44.19
N GLY A 262 -28.18 21.12 44.78
CA GLY A 262 -28.43 21.78 46.04
C GLY A 262 -27.18 22.28 46.77
N ALA A 263 -27.10 23.60 46.90
CA ALA A 263 -26.35 24.39 47.88
C ALA A 263 -24.90 24.82 47.59
N THR A 264 -24.81 26.13 47.43
CA THR A 264 -23.74 27.08 47.68
C THR A 264 -22.78 26.75 48.83
N MET A 265 -21.51 27.01 48.62
CA MET A 265 -20.56 27.79 49.44
C MET A 265 -19.09 27.36 49.27
N GLU A 266 -18.27 28.36 48.94
CA GLU A 266 -16.84 28.62 49.22
C GLU A 266 -15.75 27.57 49.00
N ALA A 267 -14.71 28.05 48.29
CA ALA A 267 -13.38 27.42 48.10
C ALA A 267 -12.56 27.41 49.40
N PRO A 268 -11.56 26.55 49.55
CA PRO A 268 -10.25 26.95 49.08
C PRO A 268 -9.42 25.87 48.37
N ALA A 269 -8.32 26.35 47.77
CA ALA A 269 -7.31 25.64 47.00
C ALA A 269 -6.63 24.48 47.75
N ASP A 270 -6.34 23.36 47.12
CA ASP A 270 -4.97 22.87 46.89
C ASP A 270 -4.90 21.60 46.02
N ARG A 271 -3.94 21.60 45.17
CA ARG A 271 -3.06 20.67 44.45
C ARG A 271 -3.35 19.17 44.39
N ASN A 272 -3.14 18.69 43.13
CA ASN A 272 -2.74 17.34 42.69
C ASN A 272 -3.80 16.25 42.61
N SER A 273 -4.25 15.99 41.38
CA SER A 273 -4.32 14.62 40.87
C SER A 273 -4.56 14.57 39.34
N HIS A 274 -3.82 13.71 38.72
CA HIS A 274 -3.78 13.37 37.30
C HIS A 274 -5.10 12.77 36.82
N GLY A 275 -5.54 13.16 35.60
CA GLY A 275 -6.48 12.37 34.82
C GLY A 275 -7.75 13.06 34.33
N ARG A 276 -7.65 14.23 33.69
CA ARG A 276 -8.74 14.76 32.86
C ARG A 276 -8.43 14.49 31.38
N GLN A 277 -9.27 13.68 30.75
CA GLN A 277 -9.31 13.68 29.27
C GLN A 277 -9.61 15.12 28.82
N PRO A 278 -8.82 15.71 27.91
CA PRO A 278 -9.10 17.05 27.42
C PRO A 278 -10.42 16.99 26.64
N ASP A 279 -11.30 17.91 26.96
CA ASP A 279 -12.51 18.21 26.22
C ASP A 279 -12.11 18.53 24.76
N LEU A 280 -12.31 17.55 23.89
CA LEU A 280 -11.92 17.63 22.48
C LEU A 280 -12.57 18.83 21.75
N GLN A 281 -13.70 19.32 22.24
CA GLN A 281 -14.33 20.53 21.70
C GLN A 281 -13.60 21.79 22.18
N ARG A 282 -13.23 21.87 23.45
CA ARG A 282 -12.46 22.99 24.02
C ARG A 282 -11.07 23.05 23.40
N HIS A 283 -10.41 21.90 23.22
CA HIS A 283 -9.12 21.82 22.51
C HIS A 283 -9.22 22.23 21.03
N ARG A 284 -10.32 21.90 20.36
CA ARG A 284 -10.57 22.34 18.97
C ARG A 284 -10.88 23.82 18.87
N LEU A 285 -11.59 24.39 19.85
CA LEU A 285 -11.86 25.83 19.94
C LEU A 285 -10.55 26.57 20.21
N LEU A 286 -9.80 26.21 21.24
CA LEU A 286 -8.50 26.83 21.56
C LEU A 286 -7.49 26.70 20.41
N ALA A 287 -7.43 25.54 19.72
CA ALA A 287 -6.59 25.37 18.53
C ALA A 287 -7.09 26.19 17.31
N ARG A 288 -8.38 26.54 17.25
CA ARG A 288 -8.94 27.40 16.22
C ARG A 288 -8.63 28.87 16.52
N GLU A 289 -8.75 29.27 17.76
CA GLU A 289 -8.40 30.61 18.24
C GLU A 289 -6.89 30.87 18.11
N GLY A 290 -6.06 29.92 18.51
CA GLY A 290 -4.61 29.99 18.37
C GLY A 290 -4.17 30.10 16.90
N ARG A 291 -4.80 29.34 16.00
CA ARG A 291 -4.54 29.50 14.56
C ARG A 291 -5.00 30.88 14.04
N ARG A 292 -6.13 31.40 14.52
CA ARG A 292 -6.61 32.72 14.14
C ARG A 292 -5.64 33.81 14.60
N ALA A 293 -5.15 33.74 15.82
CA ALA A 293 -4.17 34.66 16.36
C ALA A 293 -2.87 34.65 15.54
N GLN A 294 -2.34 33.50 15.19
CA GLN A 294 -1.15 33.37 14.34
C GLN A 294 -1.36 33.96 12.91
N TRP A 295 -2.56 33.83 12.36
CA TRP A 295 -2.86 34.41 11.06
C TRP A 295 -2.99 35.92 11.14
N LEU A 296 -3.53 36.45 12.24
CA LEU A 296 -3.62 37.90 12.50
C LEU A 296 -2.23 38.52 12.63
N GLU A 297 -1.37 37.91 13.46
CA GLU A 297 0.03 38.33 13.64
C GLU A 297 0.80 38.38 12.31
N ARG A 298 0.64 37.36 11.47
CA ARG A 298 1.25 37.34 10.13
C ARG A 298 0.66 38.39 9.20
N PHE A 299 -0.64 38.67 9.30
CA PHE A 299 -1.30 39.70 8.52
C PHE A 299 -0.78 41.10 8.92
N ASP A 300 -0.66 41.36 10.23
CA ASP A 300 -0.13 42.62 10.76
C ASP A 300 1.33 42.81 10.35
N ARG A 301 2.13 41.76 10.34
CA ARG A 301 3.52 41.81 9.85
C ARG A 301 3.59 42.15 8.36
N VAL A 302 2.70 41.57 7.51
CA VAL A 302 2.61 41.91 6.09
C VAL A 302 2.25 43.37 5.92
N LYS A 303 1.32 43.90 6.74
CA LYS A 303 0.92 45.31 6.69
C LYS A 303 2.05 46.27 7.12
N ALA A 304 2.78 45.93 8.17
CA ALA A 304 3.94 46.70 8.60
C ALA A 304 5.00 46.81 7.49
N LEU A 305 5.37 45.66 6.88
CA LEU A 305 6.34 45.64 5.78
C LEU A 305 5.84 46.38 4.51
N GLN A 306 4.52 46.36 4.27
CA GLN A 306 3.91 47.16 3.20
C GLN A 306 4.05 48.66 3.48
N HIS A 307 3.84 49.11 4.71
CA HIS A 307 4.04 50.50 5.13
C HIS A 307 5.51 50.93 5.05
N GLU A 308 6.45 49.99 5.23
CA GLU A 308 7.89 50.23 5.02
C GLU A 308 8.27 50.35 3.53
N GLY A 309 7.32 50.23 2.59
CA GLY A 309 7.58 50.30 1.15
C GLY A 309 8.28 49.08 0.54
N ARG A 310 8.28 47.94 1.21
CA ARG A 310 8.90 46.71 0.70
C ARG A 310 8.13 46.12 -0.49
N SER A 311 8.83 45.56 -1.46
CA SER A 311 8.20 44.89 -2.61
C SER A 311 7.48 43.60 -2.16
N LEU A 312 6.41 43.18 -2.88
CA LEU A 312 5.64 41.98 -2.59
C LEU A 312 6.51 40.70 -2.52
N THR A 313 7.56 40.62 -3.33
CA THR A 313 8.51 39.52 -3.33
C THR A 313 9.41 39.50 -2.10
N ALA A 314 9.81 40.68 -1.61
CA ALA A 314 10.59 40.81 -0.38
C ALA A 314 9.74 40.46 0.84
N ILE A 315 8.49 40.94 0.90
CA ILE A 315 7.53 40.58 1.97
C ILE A 315 7.25 39.09 1.98
N ALA A 316 7.02 38.47 0.82
CA ALA A 316 6.79 37.03 0.72
C ALA A 316 7.98 36.20 1.23
N LYS A 317 9.19 36.62 0.93
CA LYS A 317 10.44 35.99 1.38
C LYS A 317 10.61 36.10 2.91
N GLU A 318 10.37 37.29 3.47
CA GLU A 318 10.54 37.57 4.90
C GLU A 318 9.46 36.88 5.74
N THR A 319 8.21 36.90 5.30
CA THR A 319 7.09 36.28 6.04
C THR A 319 6.90 34.79 5.75
N SER A 320 7.69 34.22 4.84
CA SER A 320 7.56 32.81 4.36
C SER A 320 6.16 32.49 3.82
N LEU A 321 5.46 33.50 3.27
CA LEU A 321 4.15 33.35 2.68
C LEU A 321 4.25 33.31 1.14
N ASN A 322 3.26 32.64 0.51
CA ASN A 322 3.18 32.68 -0.95
C ASN A 322 2.89 34.12 -1.41
N TRP A 323 3.58 34.61 -2.45
CA TRP A 323 3.43 35.95 -2.96
C TRP A 323 1.97 36.30 -3.33
N ARG A 324 1.16 35.33 -3.81
CA ARG A 324 -0.27 35.52 -4.09
C ARG A 324 -1.07 35.80 -2.81
N THR A 325 -0.68 35.23 -1.71
CA THR A 325 -1.28 35.46 -0.39
C THR A 325 -0.92 36.86 0.09
N VAL A 326 0.35 37.25 -0.07
CA VAL A 326 0.83 38.59 0.28
C VAL A 326 0.10 39.66 -0.57
N ALA A 327 0.04 39.53 -1.90
CA ALA A 327 -0.68 40.44 -2.80
C ALA A 327 -2.15 40.60 -2.40
N LYS A 328 -2.82 39.52 -2.06
CA LYS A 328 -4.20 39.55 -1.59
C LYS A 328 -4.37 40.23 -0.23
N TRP A 329 -3.42 40.07 0.67
CA TRP A 329 -3.46 40.65 2.01
C TRP A 329 -3.11 42.15 1.99
N THR A 330 -2.28 42.60 1.08
CA THR A 330 -1.99 44.01 0.88
C THR A 330 -3.21 44.81 0.41
N GLU A 331 -4.15 44.17 -0.30
CA GLU A 331 -5.42 44.77 -0.72
C GLU A 331 -6.46 44.87 0.41
N TRP A 332 -6.36 44.01 1.44
CA TRP A 332 -7.35 43.96 2.52
C TRP A 332 -7.03 45.01 3.59
N ARG A 333 -8.07 45.67 4.09
CA ARG A 333 -7.95 46.59 5.26
C ARG A 333 -7.83 45.78 6.56
N GLU A 334 -8.59 44.70 6.68
CA GLU A 334 -8.63 43.81 7.84
C GLU A 334 -8.67 42.36 7.38
N LEU A 335 -8.15 41.46 8.21
CA LEU A 335 -8.23 40.01 7.96
C LEU A 335 -9.70 39.57 8.09
N PRO A 336 -10.40 39.21 7.00
CA PRO A 336 -11.83 38.91 7.05
C PRO A 336 -12.13 37.78 8.02
N GLU A 337 -13.21 37.89 8.76
CA GLU A 337 -13.76 36.76 9.48
C GLU A 337 -14.19 35.70 8.49
N ARG A 338 -13.89 34.43 8.82
CA ARG A 338 -14.37 33.31 8.01
C ARG A 338 -15.88 33.34 8.03
N ARG A 339 -16.48 33.81 6.93
CA ARG A 339 -17.93 33.79 6.74
C ARG A 339 -18.44 32.38 7.09
N SER A 340 -19.38 32.28 8.02
CA SER A 340 -20.21 31.11 8.18
C SER A 340 -20.88 30.91 6.82
N MET A 341 -20.46 29.88 6.08
CA MET A 341 -21.08 29.61 4.77
C MET A 341 -22.54 29.27 5.03
N ASN A 342 -23.45 30.00 4.42
CA ASN A 342 -24.86 29.62 4.37
C ASN A 342 -24.95 28.18 3.89
N PRO A 343 -25.67 27.29 4.62
CA PRO A 343 -25.77 25.89 4.26
C PRO A 343 -26.28 25.74 2.83
N LYS A 344 -25.49 25.09 1.97
CA LYS A 344 -25.91 24.77 0.60
C LYS A 344 -27.09 23.77 0.64
N SER A 345 -27.89 23.70 -0.42
CA SER A 345 -28.98 22.72 -0.56
C SER A 345 -28.52 21.25 -0.43
N THR A 346 -27.22 21.00 -0.59
CA THR A 346 -26.57 19.72 -0.33
C THR A 346 -26.26 19.44 1.15
N THR A 347 -26.49 20.45 2.04
CA THR A 347 -26.15 20.33 3.46
C THR A 347 -27.41 20.02 4.25
N PRO A 348 -27.52 18.83 4.94
CA PRO A 348 -28.73 18.44 5.65
C PRO A 348 -29.07 19.36 6.82
N ARG A 349 -28.12 20.13 7.37
CA ARG A 349 -28.34 21.13 8.41
C ARG A 349 -29.29 22.26 8.00
N LYS A 350 -29.43 22.55 6.71
CA LYS A 350 -30.43 23.51 6.20
C LYS A 350 -31.87 23.06 6.51
N TYR A 351 -32.07 21.75 6.69
CA TYR A 351 -33.36 21.11 6.90
C TYR A 351 -33.58 20.68 8.37
N GLU A 352 -32.74 21.16 9.31
CA GLU A 352 -32.84 20.80 10.73
C GLU A 352 -34.22 21.13 11.32
N THR A 353 -34.80 22.26 10.95
CA THR A 353 -36.16 22.66 11.42
C THR A 353 -37.25 21.67 10.99
N TYR A 354 -37.08 21.00 9.87
CA TYR A 354 -37.98 19.94 9.41
C TYR A 354 -37.62 18.58 10.03
N LEU A 355 -36.36 18.28 10.10
CA LEU A 355 -35.86 16.98 10.58
C LEU A 355 -36.05 16.81 12.09
N ALA A 356 -36.02 17.88 12.91
CA ALA A 356 -36.12 17.79 14.36
C ALA A 356 -37.52 17.31 14.84
N PRO A 357 -38.64 17.82 14.34
CA PRO A 357 -39.97 17.27 14.66
C PRO A 357 -40.12 15.81 14.22
N ARG A 358 -39.67 15.48 13.00
CA ARG A 358 -39.75 14.10 12.47
C ARG A 358 -38.89 13.13 13.27
N TRP A 359 -37.74 13.62 13.78
CA TRP A 359 -36.93 12.88 14.73
C TRP A 359 -37.64 12.62 16.06
N ALA A 360 -38.39 13.61 16.57
CA ALA A 360 -39.19 13.47 17.77
C ALA A 360 -40.35 12.47 17.59
N GLU A 361 -40.91 12.37 16.39
CA GLU A 361 -41.95 11.40 16.01
C GLU A 361 -41.39 9.96 15.86
N GLY A 362 -40.09 9.76 16.03
CA GLY A 362 -39.45 8.44 15.97
C GLY A 362 -38.81 8.05 14.64
N PHE A 363 -38.80 8.89 13.61
CA PHE A 363 -38.15 8.64 12.34
C PHE A 363 -36.65 8.90 12.47
N ARG A 364 -35.86 7.89 12.82
CA ARG A 364 -34.42 8.01 13.15
C ARG A 364 -33.46 7.51 12.06
N THR A 365 -33.99 6.99 10.97
CA THR A 365 -33.19 6.46 9.87
C THR A 365 -33.20 7.39 8.67
N GLY A 366 -32.02 7.69 8.14
CA GLY A 366 -31.89 8.57 6.98
C GLY A 366 -32.62 8.06 5.74
N ARG A 367 -32.86 6.75 5.62
CA ARG A 367 -33.63 6.17 4.50
C ARG A 367 -35.10 6.63 4.47
N HIS A 368 -35.71 6.83 5.63
CA HIS A 368 -37.07 7.35 5.71
C HIS A 368 -37.12 8.86 5.53
N LEU A 369 -36.18 9.59 6.11
CA LEU A 369 -36.14 11.05 6.08
C LEU A 369 -35.62 11.63 4.76
N LEU A 370 -34.79 10.88 4.01
CA LEU A 370 -34.20 11.33 2.76
C LEU A 370 -35.23 11.68 1.67
N PRO A 371 -36.26 10.85 1.40
CA PRO A 371 -37.28 11.19 0.41
C PRO A 371 -38.04 12.46 0.78
N GLU A 372 -38.29 12.68 2.08
CA GLU A 372 -39.03 13.82 2.61
C GLU A 372 -38.25 15.12 2.40
N ILE A 373 -36.94 15.15 2.79
CA ILE A 373 -36.13 16.36 2.59
C ILE A 373 -35.76 16.59 1.12
N LYS A 374 -35.71 15.54 0.28
CA LYS A 374 -35.55 15.69 -1.17
C LYS A 374 -36.70 16.46 -1.80
N LYS A 375 -37.95 16.22 -1.35
CA LYS A 375 -39.11 17.02 -1.78
C LYS A 375 -38.98 18.49 -1.38
N LEU A 376 -38.23 18.78 -0.31
CA LEU A 376 -37.94 20.15 0.14
C LEU A 376 -36.68 20.76 -0.52
N GLY A 377 -36.13 20.08 -1.52
CA GLY A 377 -35.00 20.58 -2.30
C GLY A 377 -33.61 20.16 -1.81
N TYR A 378 -33.50 19.11 -0.98
CA TYR A 378 -32.22 18.52 -0.61
C TYR A 378 -31.61 17.74 -1.76
N THR A 379 -30.39 18.11 -2.18
CA THR A 379 -29.66 17.48 -3.30
C THR A 379 -28.46 16.65 -2.83
N GLY A 380 -28.27 16.50 -1.51
CA GLY A 380 -27.16 15.76 -0.94
C GLY A 380 -27.41 14.25 -0.88
N SER A 381 -26.36 13.50 -0.50
CA SER A 381 -26.40 12.04 -0.38
C SER A 381 -27.00 11.55 0.93
N LEU A 382 -27.48 10.29 0.94
CA LEU A 382 -27.91 9.60 2.16
C LEU A 382 -26.80 9.57 3.22
N THR A 383 -25.55 9.35 2.82
CA THR A 383 -24.40 9.32 3.72
C THR A 383 -24.20 10.65 4.45
N HIS A 384 -24.48 11.77 3.77
CA HIS A 384 -24.36 13.09 4.36
C HIS A 384 -25.47 13.36 5.39
N LEU A 385 -26.70 12.93 5.09
CA LEU A 385 -27.81 12.97 6.05
C LEU A 385 -27.55 12.07 7.26
N GLU A 386 -27.11 10.83 7.05
CA GLU A 386 -26.78 9.88 8.12
C GLU A 386 -25.66 10.39 9.05
N ARG A 387 -24.77 11.22 8.56
CA ARG A 387 -23.73 11.87 9.37
C ARG A 387 -24.34 12.86 10.37
N LEU A 388 -25.30 13.68 9.92
CA LEU A 388 -26.04 14.59 10.81
C LEU A 388 -26.87 13.81 11.84
N LEU A 389 -27.62 12.79 11.40
CA LEU A 389 -28.43 11.98 12.29
C LEU A 389 -27.59 11.19 13.31
N SER A 390 -26.35 10.78 12.92
CA SER A 390 -25.40 10.16 13.84
C SER A 390 -24.85 11.13 14.89
N GLU A 391 -24.73 12.41 14.53
CA GLU A 391 -24.39 13.48 15.47
C GLU A 391 -25.52 13.68 16.48
N TRP A 392 -26.78 13.68 16.04
CA TRP A 392 -27.94 13.75 16.91
C TRP A 392 -28.10 12.54 17.83
N ARG A 393 -27.83 11.32 17.32
CA ARG A 393 -27.80 10.11 18.15
C ARG A 393 -26.73 10.16 19.24
N ARG A 394 -25.58 10.83 18.99
CA ARG A 394 -24.49 10.96 19.98
C ARG A 394 -24.71 12.10 20.97
N SER A 395 -25.31 13.20 20.53
CA SER A 395 -25.45 14.41 21.35
C SER A 395 -26.70 14.40 22.23
N GLY A 396 -27.53 13.33 22.17
CA GLY A 396 -28.81 13.29 22.92
C GLY A 396 -29.83 14.38 22.51
N ARG A 397 -29.58 15.13 21.43
CA ARG A 397 -30.53 16.10 20.87
C ARG A 397 -31.58 15.40 20.01
N GLY A 398 -32.34 14.57 20.62
CA GLY A 398 -33.57 14.02 20.17
C GLY A 398 -34.39 13.73 21.42
N PRO A 399 -35.70 13.76 21.39
CA PRO A 399 -36.48 13.50 22.58
C PRO A 399 -36.10 12.15 23.17
N CYS A 400 -35.75 12.21 24.43
CA CYS A 400 -35.53 11.05 25.29
C CYS A 400 -36.73 10.11 25.16
N LEU A 401 -36.59 8.98 24.50
CA LEU A 401 -37.42 7.82 24.72
C LEU A 401 -36.65 6.89 25.65
N ALA A 402 -36.80 7.18 26.95
CA ALA A 402 -36.70 6.14 27.96
C ALA A 402 -37.83 5.14 27.70
N SER A 403 -37.51 4.08 26.97
CA SER A 403 -38.17 2.77 27.00
C SER A 403 -37.97 2.04 25.69
N LEU A 404 -37.05 1.24 25.70
CA LEU A 404 -36.71 0.01 24.99
C LEU A 404 -35.15 0.01 24.87
N ASP A 405 -34.55 -0.34 25.99
CA ASP A 405 -33.11 -0.54 26.08
C ASP A 405 -32.77 -1.83 25.31
N PRO A 406 -32.30 -1.76 24.04
CA PRO A 406 -31.83 -2.95 23.36
C PRO A 406 -30.54 -3.48 23.97
N ASP A 407 -29.99 -2.77 24.97
CA ASP A 407 -28.76 -3.06 25.68
C ASP A 407 -28.94 -3.53 27.13
N ALA A 408 -30.16 -3.90 27.55
CA ALA A 408 -30.42 -4.43 28.91
C ALA A 408 -29.54 -5.68 29.23
N GLY A 409 -29.05 -6.39 28.22
CA GLY A 409 -28.07 -7.48 28.37
C GLY A 409 -26.59 -7.03 28.31
N ASN A 410 -26.29 -5.76 28.08
CA ASN A 410 -24.95 -5.27 27.71
C ASN A 410 -24.27 -4.46 28.83
N ARG A 411 -24.67 -4.68 30.10
CA ARG A 411 -24.04 -3.99 31.25
C ARG A 411 -22.65 -4.52 31.50
N TRP A 412 -21.66 -3.63 31.37
CA TRP A 412 -20.26 -3.90 31.69
C TRP A 412 -19.96 -3.47 33.12
N SER A 413 -19.40 -4.38 33.92
CA SER A 413 -18.94 -4.01 35.27
C SER A 413 -17.68 -3.15 35.20
N LEU A 414 -17.46 -2.27 36.17
CA LEU A 414 -16.26 -1.46 36.29
C LEU A 414 -14.97 -2.30 36.30
N ALA A 415 -15.03 -3.51 36.85
CA ALA A 415 -13.90 -4.46 36.85
C ALA A 415 -13.51 -4.90 35.42
N ALA A 416 -14.51 -5.14 34.54
CA ALA A 416 -14.25 -5.51 33.15
C ALA A 416 -13.61 -4.39 32.32
N MET A 417 -13.83 -3.12 32.72
CA MET A 417 -13.28 -1.95 32.02
C MET A 417 -11.80 -1.69 32.31
N ARG A 418 -11.18 -2.42 33.25
CA ARG A 418 -9.71 -2.34 33.49
C ARG A 418 -8.89 -2.92 32.35
N VAL A 419 -9.47 -3.83 31.55
CA VAL A 419 -8.81 -4.42 30.39
C VAL A 419 -9.02 -3.51 29.18
N PRO A 420 -7.94 -3.03 28.51
CA PRO A 420 -8.08 -2.22 27.31
C PRO A 420 -8.87 -2.93 26.21
N PRO A 421 -9.75 -2.24 25.44
CA PRO A 421 -10.54 -2.83 24.37
C PRO A 421 -9.72 -3.62 23.34
N ILE A 422 -8.53 -3.12 23.03
CA ILE A 422 -7.59 -3.79 22.13
C ILE A 422 -7.17 -5.16 22.68
N ALA A 423 -6.79 -5.24 23.95
CA ALA A 423 -6.39 -6.49 24.60
C ALA A 423 -7.58 -7.46 24.68
N ALA A 424 -8.76 -6.98 25.07
CA ALA A 424 -9.98 -7.77 25.10
C ALA A 424 -10.36 -8.32 23.72
N SER A 425 -10.16 -7.55 22.63
CA SER A 425 -10.41 -7.98 21.26
C SER A 425 -9.49 -9.12 20.83
N TYR A 426 -8.22 -9.09 21.21
CA TYR A 426 -7.29 -10.21 20.98
C TYR A 426 -7.72 -11.47 21.73
N LEU A 427 -8.13 -11.32 22.99
CA LEU A 427 -8.64 -12.44 23.80
C LEU A 427 -9.89 -13.09 23.16
N CYS A 428 -10.71 -12.32 22.45
CA CYS A 428 -11.88 -12.87 21.74
C CYS A 428 -11.51 -13.82 20.61
N LEU A 429 -10.36 -13.62 19.96
CA LEU A 429 -9.90 -14.43 18.79
C LEU A 429 -8.84 -15.46 19.15
N LYS A 430 -8.25 -15.42 20.35
CA LYS A 430 -7.20 -16.33 20.77
C LYS A 430 -7.81 -17.66 21.25
N PRO A 431 -7.42 -18.82 20.66
CA PRO A 431 -7.86 -20.14 21.13
C PRO A 431 -7.42 -20.39 22.58
N ARG A 432 -8.24 -21.12 23.33
CA ARG A 432 -7.97 -21.40 24.75
C ARG A 432 -6.63 -22.12 24.97
N GLY A 433 -6.28 -23.06 24.09
CA GLY A 433 -5.01 -23.83 24.17
C GLY A 433 -3.75 -22.98 23.88
N LEU A 434 -3.91 -21.76 23.35
CA LEU A 434 -2.81 -20.83 23.10
C LEU A 434 -2.72 -19.69 24.14
N MET A 435 -3.63 -19.69 25.14
CA MET A 435 -3.66 -18.66 26.17
C MET A 435 -2.72 -19.01 27.33
N THR A 436 -2.07 -18.00 27.88
CA THR A 436 -1.39 -18.09 29.15
C THR A 436 -2.37 -18.25 30.32
N ARG A 437 -1.92 -18.69 31.49
CA ARG A 437 -2.77 -18.79 32.70
C ARG A 437 -3.44 -17.45 33.04
N GLN A 438 -2.70 -16.36 32.93
CA GLN A 438 -3.21 -15.00 33.18
C GLN A 438 -4.28 -14.60 32.16
N GLU A 439 -4.08 -14.87 30.87
CA GLU A 439 -5.07 -14.58 29.81
C GLU A 439 -6.34 -15.43 30.00
N LEU A 440 -6.22 -16.68 30.47
CA LEU A 440 -7.37 -17.52 30.78
C LEU A 440 -8.18 -16.94 31.94
N ALA A 441 -7.50 -16.55 33.03
CA ALA A 441 -8.14 -15.90 34.18
C ALA A 441 -8.87 -14.62 33.75
N THR A 442 -8.19 -13.72 33.04
CA THR A 442 -8.76 -12.47 32.52
C THR A 442 -9.97 -12.75 31.61
N THR A 443 -9.88 -13.75 30.72
CA THR A 443 -11.00 -14.11 29.82
C THR A 443 -12.21 -14.63 30.63
N THR A 444 -11.97 -15.40 31.70
CA THR A 444 -13.01 -15.93 32.57
C THR A 444 -13.71 -14.80 33.33
N GLU A 445 -12.96 -13.86 33.86
CA GLU A 445 -13.50 -12.68 34.53
C GLU A 445 -14.31 -11.81 33.58
N LEU A 446 -13.81 -11.54 32.36
CA LEU A 446 -14.52 -10.76 31.35
C LEU A 446 -15.85 -11.42 30.96
N LYS A 447 -15.90 -12.75 30.83
CA LYS A 447 -17.15 -13.48 30.54
C LYS A 447 -18.17 -13.38 31.68
N ARG A 448 -17.69 -13.44 32.92
CA ARG A 448 -18.54 -13.32 34.10
C ARG A 448 -19.07 -11.90 34.28
N ALA A 449 -18.19 -10.92 34.05
CA ALA A 449 -18.48 -9.49 34.24
C ALA A 449 -19.33 -8.88 33.12
N ALA A 450 -19.35 -9.49 31.92
CA ALA A 450 -20.04 -8.95 30.75
C ALA A 450 -20.56 -10.08 29.83
N PRO A 451 -21.85 -10.41 29.88
CA PRO A 451 -22.47 -11.41 28.99
C PRO A 451 -22.21 -11.13 27.50
N ALA A 452 -22.21 -9.86 27.10
CA ALA A 452 -21.87 -9.45 25.75
C ALA A 452 -20.46 -9.90 25.30
N PHE A 453 -19.47 -9.89 26.19
CA PHE A 453 -18.13 -10.38 25.87
C PHE A 453 -18.15 -11.89 25.61
N ALA A 454 -18.93 -12.65 26.37
CA ALA A 454 -19.08 -14.10 26.16
C ALA A 454 -19.65 -14.38 24.76
N THR A 455 -20.71 -13.67 24.36
CA THR A 455 -21.34 -13.77 23.03
C THR A 455 -20.37 -13.37 21.92
N ILE A 456 -19.67 -12.22 22.08
CA ILE A 456 -18.64 -11.75 21.12
C ILE A 456 -17.59 -12.82 20.93
N ARG A 457 -17.04 -13.37 22.03
CA ARG A 457 -15.99 -14.39 21.95
C ARG A 457 -16.52 -15.68 21.31
N GLN A 458 -17.71 -16.13 21.64
CA GLN A 458 -18.33 -17.31 21.04
C GLN A 458 -18.45 -17.17 19.52
N LEU A 459 -19.01 -16.05 19.05
CA LEU A 459 -19.15 -15.77 17.61
C LEU A 459 -17.79 -15.61 16.92
N ALA A 460 -16.83 -14.94 17.56
CA ALA A 460 -15.48 -14.78 17.03
C ALA A 460 -14.75 -16.12 16.87
N MET A 461 -14.84 -17.00 17.86
CA MET A 461 -14.21 -18.33 17.81
C MET A 461 -14.89 -19.25 16.80
N ARG A 462 -16.22 -19.19 16.69
CA ARG A 462 -16.96 -19.92 15.64
C ARG A 462 -16.52 -19.46 14.24
N PHE A 463 -16.46 -18.15 13.99
CA PHE A 463 -16.01 -17.61 12.70
C PHE A 463 -14.58 -18.05 12.37
N ARG A 464 -13.68 -17.98 13.36
CA ARG A 464 -12.33 -18.52 13.21
C ARG A 464 -12.34 -20.00 12.86
N GLY A 465 -13.18 -20.79 13.56
CA GLY A 465 -13.35 -22.23 13.29
C GLY A 465 -13.86 -22.50 11.88
N ILE A 466 -14.82 -21.74 11.40
CA ILE A 466 -15.36 -21.86 10.04
C ILE A 466 -14.27 -21.59 8.99
N LEU A 467 -13.47 -20.53 9.15
CA LEU A 467 -12.39 -20.21 8.21
C LEU A 467 -11.30 -21.28 8.12
N HIS A 468 -11.11 -22.09 9.16
CA HIS A 468 -10.11 -23.16 9.18
C HIS A 468 -10.70 -24.56 8.96
N GLY A 469 -12.02 -24.70 9.13
CA GLY A 469 -12.70 -26.01 9.14
C GLY A 469 -13.13 -26.53 7.76
N ARG A 470 -12.93 -25.75 6.69
CA ARG A 470 -13.31 -26.10 5.31
C ARG A 470 -14.79 -26.42 5.07
N ASP A 471 -15.66 -25.97 5.97
CA ASP A 471 -17.11 -26.18 5.90
C ASP A 471 -17.81 -24.82 5.66
N PRO A 472 -18.15 -24.50 4.40
CA PRO A 472 -18.77 -23.22 4.05
C PRO A 472 -20.23 -23.12 4.50
N ASP A 473 -20.92 -24.23 4.77
CA ASP A 473 -22.35 -24.22 5.10
C ASP A 473 -22.59 -23.66 6.50
N LYS A 474 -21.62 -23.79 7.39
CA LYS A 474 -21.65 -23.16 8.72
C LYS A 474 -21.59 -21.64 8.69
N LEU A 475 -21.22 -21.04 7.55
CA LEU A 475 -21.12 -19.59 7.41
C LEU A 475 -22.51 -18.92 7.47
N GLU A 476 -23.52 -19.49 6.83
CA GLU A 476 -24.87 -18.90 6.80
C GLU A 476 -25.48 -18.85 8.21
N SER A 477 -25.42 -19.97 8.94
CA SER A 477 -25.92 -19.99 10.32
C SER A 477 -25.17 -18.98 11.21
N TRP A 478 -23.86 -18.82 11.00
CA TRP A 478 -23.07 -17.83 11.72
C TRP A 478 -23.49 -16.40 11.38
N LEU A 479 -23.76 -16.10 10.10
CA LEU A 479 -24.23 -14.77 9.66
C LEU A 479 -25.56 -14.41 10.31
N ASP A 480 -26.47 -15.36 10.43
CA ASP A 480 -27.76 -15.16 11.06
C ASP A 480 -27.63 -14.96 12.58
N ASP A 481 -26.79 -15.74 13.25
CA ASP A 481 -26.53 -15.58 14.68
C ASP A 481 -25.85 -14.23 14.98
N ALA A 482 -24.88 -13.83 14.16
CA ALA A 482 -24.25 -12.52 14.28
C ALA A 482 -25.23 -11.37 14.05
N HIS A 483 -26.21 -11.55 13.15
CA HIS A 483 -27.26 -10.56 12.90
C HIS A 483 -28.22 -10.45 14.10
N ARG A 484 -28.61 -11.59 14.71
CA ARG A 484 -29.53 -11.67 15.86
C ARG A 484 -28.87 -11.38 17.21
N SER A 485 -27.54 -11.29 17.26
CA SER A 485 -26.78 -11.11 18.51
C SER A 485 -27.05 -9.82 19.29
N GLY A 486 -27.80 -8.86 18.73
CA GLY A 486 -27.98 -7.53 19.31
C GLY A 486 -26.73 -6.63 19.26
N LEU A 487 -25.58 -7.16 18.86
CA LEU A 487 -24.29 -6.47 18.86
C LEU A 487 -24.08 -5.74 17.53
N TYR A 488 -24.19 -4.42 17.53
CA TYR A 488 -24.12 -3.58 16.32
C TYR A 488 -22.86 -3.86 15.47
N GLY A 489 -21.70 -4.00 16.09
CA GLY A 489 -20.45 -4.27 15.39
C GLY A 489 -20.49 -5.58 14.60
N LEU A 490 -20.93 -6.67 15.25
CA LEU A 490 -21.00 -7.99 14.63
C LEU A 490 -22.09 -8.06 13.54
N ARG A 491 -23.24 -7.45 13.76
CA ARG A 491 -24.31 -7.31 12.76
C ARG A 491 -23.79 -6.60 11.51
N ARG A 492 -23.06 -5.48 11.68
CA ARG A 492 -22.47 -4.75 10.57
C ARG A 492 -21.38 -5.57 9.86
N PHE A 493 -20.57 -6.30 10.61
CA PHE A 493 -19.56 -7.18 10.03
C PHE A 493 -20.21 -8.29 9.22
N ALA A 494 -21.24 -8.97 9.73
CA ALA A 494 -22.00 -9.98 9.00
C ALA A 494 -22.59 -9.41 7.70
N TYR A 495 -23.17 -8.20 7.75
CA TYR A 495 -23.64 -7.52 6.53
C TYR A 495 -22.52 -7.31 5.50
N THR A 496 -21.33 -6.90 5.95
CA THR A 496 -20.20 -6.74 5.02
C THR A 496 -19.67 -8.06 4.47
N ILE A 497 -19.79 -9.17 5.19
CA ILE A 497 -19.48 -10.52 4.69
C ILE A 497 -20.47 -10.92 3.59
N ARG A 498 -21.78 -10.66 3.77
CA ARG A 498 -22.80 -10.97 2.76
C ARG A 498 -22.56 -10.27 1.42
N ASN A 499 -22.00 -9.08 1.43
CA ASN A 499 -21.68 -8.33 0.20
C ASN A 499 -20.52 -8.96 -0.61
N ASP A 500 -19.74 -9.88 -0.02
CA ASP A 500 -18.61 -10.55 -0.65
C ASP A 500 -18.65 -12.07 -0.37
N LEU A 501 -19.86 -12.62 -0.28
CA LEU A 501 -20.12 -13.97 0.22
C LEU A 501 -19.40 -15.05 -0.58
N ALA A 502 -19.43 -14.95 -1.91
CA ALA A 502 -18.78 -15.92 -2.79
C ALA A 502 -17.26 -16.01 -2.52
N ALA A 503 -16.58 -14.87 -2.42
CA ALA A 503 -15.15 -14.85 -2.14
C ALA A 503 -14.80 -15.34 -0.72
N VAL A 504 -15.70 -15.13 0.26
CA VAL A 504 -15.54 -15.66 1.62
C VAL A 504 -15.78 -17.17 1.68
N ARG A 505 -16.79 -17.69 0.96
CA ARG A 505 -17.00 -19.13 0.80
C ARG A 505 -15.78 -19.81 0.14
N ASN A 506 -15.27 -19.21 -0.92
CA ASN A 506 -14.03 -19.68 -1.56
C ASN A 506 -12.84 -19.63 -0.61
N ALA A 507 -12.75 -18.64 0.29
CA ALA A 507 -11.70 -18.58 1.30
C ALA A 507 -11.77 -19.74 2.32
N ILE A 508 -12.94 -20.32 2.54
CA ILE A 508 -13.12 -21.49 3.41
C ILE A 508 -12.72 -22.77 2.68
N THR A 509 -13.11 -22.93 1.42
CA THR A 509 -12.91 -24.16 0.64
C THR A 509 -11.54 -24.27 -0.01
N GLU A 510 -11.01 -23.13 -0.51
CA GLU A 510 -9.74 -23.08 -1.22
C GLU A 510 -8.54 -23.10 -0.23
N ARG A 511 -7.45 -23.70 -0.67
CA ARG A 511 -6.19 -23.71 0.11
C ARG A 511 -5.45 -22.36 0.09
N TRP A 512 -5.76 -21.50 -0.86
CA TRP A 512 -5.03 -20.28 -1.13
C TRP A 512 -5.33 -19.16 -0.12
N SER A 513 -4.33 -18.34 0.18
CA SER A 513 -4.44 -17.14 1.00
C SER A 513 -3.32 -16.16 0.66
N ASN A 514 -3.47 -14.89 1.05
CA ASN A 514 -2.49 -13.84 0.78
C ASN A 514 -1.29 -13.80 1.74
N GLY A 515 -1.10 -14.80 2.61
CA GLY A 515 0.04 -14.81 3.54
C GLY A 515 1.40 -14.70 2.85
N GLN A 516 1.54 -15.30 1.66
CA GLN A 516 2.74 -15.15 0.83
C GLN A 516 2.87 -13.73 0.27
N THR A 517 1.78 -13.12 -0.14
CA THR A 517 1.74 -11.74 -0.66
C THR A 517 2.18 -10.74 0.41
N GLU A 518 1.74 -10.92 1.66
CA GLU A 518 2.16 -10.10 2.80
C GLU A 518 3.69 -10.22 3.05
N GLY A 519 4.24 -11.44 2.96
CA GLY A 519 5.69 -11.68 3.02
C GLY A 519 6.45 -10.91 1.93
N GLN A 520 5.95 -10.92 0.69
CA GLN A 520 6.55 -10.18 -0.43
C GLN A 520 6.38 -8.66 -0.27
N ILE A 521 5.30 -8.17 0.33
CA ILE A 521 5.14 -6.76 0.69
C ILE A 521 6.20 -6.32 1.71
N ASN A 522 6.53 -7.16 2.68
CA ASN A 522 7.59 -6.85 3.64
C ASN A 522 8.96 -6.77 2.94
N ARG A 523 9.25 -7.66 2.00
CA ARG A 523 10.44 -7.59 1.14
C ARG A 523 10.46 -6.30 0.30
N LEU A 524 9.31 -5.91 -0.30
CA LEU A 524 9.15 -4.67 -1.05
C LEU A 524 9.44 -3.45 -0.16
N LYS A 525 8.88 -3.41 1.05
CA LYS A 525 9.13 -2.33 2.01
C LYS A 525 10.60 -2.23 2.39
N THR A 526 11.29 -3.36 2.58
CA THR A 526 12.72 -3.41 2.86
C THR A 526 13.55 -2.87 1.69
N LEU A 527 13.28 -3.32 0.46
CA LEU A 527 13.95 -2.81 -0.74
C LEU A 527 13.74 -1.30 -0.92
N LYS A 528 12.51 -0.81 -0.69
CA LYS A 528 12.20 0.62 -0.75
C LYS A 528 13.02 1.42 0.26
N ARG A 529 13.15 0.92 1.51
CA ARG A 529 13.97 1.56 2.56
C ARG A 529 15.45 1.57 2.20
N GLN A 530 16.00 0.47 1.68
CA GLN A 530 17.38 0.39 1.20
C GLN A 530 17.70 1.42 0.11
N MET A 531 16.71 1.81 -0.68
CA MET A 531 16.83 2.84 -1.72
C MET A 531 16.43 4.24 -1.23
N TYR A 532 16.34 4.45 0.09
CA TYR A 532 15.99 5.73 0.73
C TYR A 532 14.68 6.35 0.21
N GLY A 533 13.75 5.54 -0.28
CA GLY A 533 12.49 5.99 -0.87
C GLY A 533 12.61 6.74 -2.20
N ARG A 534 13.80 6.80 -2.80
CA ARG A 534 14.08 7.55 -4.04
C ARG A 534 13.93 6.74 -5.33
N ALA A 535 13.79 5.43 -5.23
CA ALA A 535 13.63 4.58 -6.41
C ALA A 535 12.25 4.76 -7.04
N GLY A 536 12.19 4.98 -8.35
CA GLY A 536 10.95 4.90 -9.11
C GLY A 536 10.40 3.46 -9.18
N THR A 537 9.13 3.32 -9.59
CA THR A 537 8.40 2.05 -9.72
C THR A 537 9.16 1.02 -10.55
N GLU A 538 9.74 1.44 -11.66
CA GLU A 538 10.47 0.55 -12.57
C GLU A 538 11.66 -0.13 -11.91
N LEU A 539 12.47 0.61 -11.15
CA LEU A 539 13.61 0.05 -10.47
C LEU A 539 13.18 -0.84 -9.29
N LEU A 540 12.17 -0.42 -8.54
CA LEU A 540 11.62 -1.22 -7.45
C LEU A 540 11.05 -2.53 -7.98
N ARG A 541 10.26 -2.47 -9.07
CA ARG A 541 9.75 -3.64 -9.78
C ARG A 541 10.88 -4.54 -10.25
N ALA A 542 11.89 -3.99 -10.93
CA ALA A 542 13.01 -4.75 -11.47
C ALA A 542 13.83 -5.48 -10.39
N ARG A 543 13.95 -4.90 -9.19
CA ARG A 543 14.66 -5.51 -8.05
C ARG A 543 13.79 -6.50 -7.25
N LEU A 544 12.48 -6.36 -7.32
CA LEU A 544 11.57 -7.23 -6.59
C LEU A 544 11.29 -8.53 -7.36
N LEU A 545 11.23 -8.44 -8.67
CA LEU A 545 11.07 -9.60 -9.54
C LEU A 545 12.22 -10.60 -9.34
N PRO A 546 11.97 -11.91 -9.44
CA PRO A 546 13.01 -12.92 -9.32
C PRO A 546 14.14 -12.68 -10.33
N PHE A 547 15.37 -12.88 -9.89
CA PHE A 547 16.51 -12.81 -10.77
C PHE A 547 16.55 -14.06 -11.67
N VAL A 548 16.57 -13.86 -12.98
CA VAL A 548 16.72 -14.95 -13.95
C VAL A 548 18.14 -14.86 -14.48
N HIS A 549 18.93 -15.92 -14.31
CA HIS A 549 20.25 -16.04 -14.96
C HIS A 549 20.02 -16.04 -16.46
N GLY A 550 20.77 -15.21 -17.20
CA GLY A 550 20.69 -15.18 -18.65
C GLY A 550 21.16 -16.52 -19.22
N GLN A 551 20.34 -17.13 -20.09
CA GLN A 551 20.76 -18.24 -20.94
C GLN A 551 21.75 -17.77 -22.00
#